data_7603b03b8f1e99477eac603827c89d3a
#
_entry.id   7603b03b8f1e99477eac603827c89d3a
#
_cell.length_a   1.000
_cell.length_b   1.000
_cell.length_c   1.000
_cell.angle_alpha   90.00
_cell.angle_beta   90.00
_cell.angle_gamma   90.00
#
_symmetry.space_group_name_H-M   'P 1'
#
loop_
_entity.id
_entity.type
_entity.pdbx_description
1 polymer ?
#
loop_
_entity_poly.entity_id
_entity_poly.type
_entity_poly.pdbx_seq_one_letter_code
_entity_poly.pdbx_strand_id
1 'polypeptide(L)'
;MSRDQRTRARRRMPDTFRCQHCRLDVSIDAPGTTHRNHCPTCLWSRHLDDDAPGDRAAECGSSMEPIAVCVRGDGEWALVHRCVHCRTVHLNRIAGDDNPLMLMRLAVRPLAQPPFPLELLSRLLTPSAGT
;
A
#
# COMPACT_ATOMS: atom_id res chain seq x y z
N MET A 1 28.51 -16.03 -24.38
CA MET A 1 28.24 -15.52 -23.05
C MET A 1 28.81 -16.43 -22.00
N SER A 2 29.64 -15.90 -21.11
CA SER A 2 30.18 -16.67 -20.01
C SER A 2 29.07 -17.03 -19.01
N ARG A 3 29.25 -18.11 -18.26
CA ARG A 3 28.31 -18.48 -17.19
C ARG A 3 28.11 -17.37 -16.17
N ASP A 4 29.14 -16.57 -15.89
CA ASP A 4 29.10 -15.45 -14.96
C ASP A 4 28.17 -14.34 -15.41
N GLN A 5 28.12 -14.03 -16.70
CA GLN A 5 27.22 -13.02 -17.24
C GLN A 5 25.75 -13.45 -17.15
N ARG A 6 25.47 -14.74 -17.38
CA ARG A 6 24.12 -15.27 -17.23
C ARG A 6 23.67 -15.25 -15.77
N THR A 7 24.54 -15.57 -14.84
CA THR A 7 24.25 -15.54 -13.42
C THR A 7 24.00 -14.11 -12.94
N ARG A 8 24.77 -13.14 -13.42
CA ARG A 8 24.57 -11.72 -13.10
C ARG A 8 23.24 -11.19 -13.66
N ALA A 9 22.89 -11.54 -14.88
CA ALA A 9 21.62 -11.15 -15.48
C ALA A 9 20.42 -11.73 -14.69
N ARG A 10 20.52 -12.98 -14.25
CA ARG A 10 19.48 -13.60 -13.42
C ARG A 10 19.37 -12.97 -12.03
N ARG A 11 20.47 -12.51 -11.43
CA ARG A 11 20.47 -11.84 -10.12
C ARG A 11 19.85 -10.46 -10.15
N ARG A 12 19.73 -9.83 -11.34
CA ARG A 12 19.06 -8.53 -11.50
C ARG A 12 17.55 -8.64 -11.64
N MET A 13 17.02 -9.82 -11.97
CA MET A 13 15.58 -10.05 -12.12
C MET A 13 14.79 -9.88 -10.82
N PRO A 14 15.32 -10.19 -9.59
CA PRO A 14 14.59 -10.01 -8.35
C PRO A 14 14.35 -8.57 -7.91
N ASP A 15 14.97 -7.60 -8.58
CA ASP A 15 14.86 -6.18 -8.19
C ASP A 15 13.58 -5.52 -8.72
N THR A 16 12.78 -6.24 -9.49
CA THR A 16 11.53 -5.75 -10.03
C THR A 16 10.42 -6.78 -9.86
N PHE A 17 9.19 -6.30 -9.83
CA PHE A 17 8.01 -7.15 -9.91
C PHE A 17 6.98 -6.51 -10.85
N ARG A 18 6.07 -7.33 -11.38
CA ARG A 18 4.98 -6.83 -12.20
C ARG A 18 3.75 -6.61 -11.33
N CYS A 19 3.19 -5.41 -11.38
CA CYS A 19 1.94 -5.12 -10.71
C CYS A 19 0.81 -5.95 -11.32
N GLN A 20 0.08 -6.69 -10.48
CA GLN A 20 -1.04 -7.52 -10.96
C GLN A 20 -2.26 -6.70 -11.36
N HIS A 21 -2.35 -5.47 -10.86
CA HIS A 21 -3.50 -4.61 -11.13
C HIS A 21 -3.33 -3.80 -12.41
N CYS A 22 -2.23 -3.05 -12.54
CA CYS A 22 -1.99 -2.19 -13.70
C CYS A 22 -0.96 -2.74 -14.70
N ARG A 23 -0.30 -3.85 -14.40
CA ARG A 23 0.64 -4.56 -15.26
C ARG A 23 1.96 -3.85 -15.52
N LEU A 24 2.27 -2.80 -14.78
CA LEU A 24 3.56 -2.14 -14.88
C LEU A 24 4.65 -2.91 -14.14
N ASP A 25 5.87 -2.87 -14.67
CA ASP A 25 7.05 -3.37 -13.97
C ASP A 25 7.49 -2.34 -12.93
N VAL A 26 7.68 -2.79 -11.70
CA VAL A 26 7.94 -1.94 -10.54
C VAL A 26 9.27 -2.32 -9.91
N SER A 27 10.14 -1.31 -9.67
CA SER A 27 11.35 -1.53 -8.90
C SER A 27 11.03 -1.76 -7.42
N ILE A 28 11.68 -2.76 -6.83
CA ILE A 28 11.54 -3.06 -5.40
C ILE A 28 12.14 -1.94 -4.56
N ASP A 29 13.27 -1.37 -5.01
CA ASP A 29 13.88 -0.22 -4.37
C ASP A 29 13.15 1.07 -4.76
N ALA A 30 12.87 1.88 -3.76
CA ALA A 30 12.20 3.16 -3.96
C ALA A 30 12.63 4.15 -2.88
N PRO A 31 12.47 5.47 -3.11
CA PRO A 31 12.73 6.45 -2.08
C PRO A 31 11.93 6.14 -0.80
N GLY A 32 12.63 5.90 0.29
CA GLY A 32 12.05 5.63 1.60
C GLY A 32 11.79 4.17 1.92
N THR A 33 12.07 3.22 1.01
CA THR A 33 11.90 1.80 1.28
C THR A 33 12.81 0.94 0.43
N THR A 34 13.28 -0.18 1.02
CA THR A 34 14.01 -1.24 0.31
C THR A 34 13.16 -2.50 0.11
N HIS A 35 11.94 -2.50 0.64
CA HIS A 35 11.03 -3.65 0.62
C HIS A 35 9.67 -3.27 0.03
N ARG A 36 9.70 -2.53 -1.08
CA ARG A 36 8.46 -2.15 -1.75
C ARG A 36 7.70 -3.38 -2.19
N ASN A 37 6.42 -3.43 -1.85
CA ASN A 37 5.50 -4.46 -2.32
C ASN A 37 4.26 -3.90 -3.00
N HIS A 38 4.17 -2.58 -3.18
CA HIS A 38 3.05 -1.94 -3.86
C HIS A 38 3.52 -1.15 -5.07
N CYS A 39 2.61 -1.00 -6.04
CA CYS A 39 2.86 -0.25 -7.26
C CYS A 39 2.75 1.26 -6.98
N PRO A 40 3.74 2.07 -7.38
CA PRO A 40 3.67 3.52 -7.16
C PRO A 40 2.60 4.19 -8.00
N THR A 41 2.15 3.58 -9.08
CA THR A 41 1.18 4.17 -10.00
C THR A 41 -0.25 3.98 -9.52
N CYS A 42 -0.64 2.75 -9.17
CA CYS A 42 -2.00 2.42 -8.76
C CYS A 42 -2.15 2.14 -7.27
N LEU A 43 -1.03 2.02 -6.55
CA LEU A 43 -0.93 1.74 -5.11
C LEU A 43 -1.38 0.33 -4.70
N TRP A 44 -1.81 -0.51 -5.63
CA TRP A 44 -2.14 -1.90 -5.33
C TRP A 44 -0.90 -2.69 -4.93
N SER A 45 -1.11 -3.66 -4.06
CA SER A 45 -0.06 -4.51 -3.52
C SER A 45 -0.39 -5.98 -3.75
N ARG A 46 0.40 -6.86 -3.15
CA ARG A 46 0.23 -8.29 -3.19
C ARG A 46 0.47 -8.87 -1.80
N HIS A 47 -0.32 -9.86 -1.42
CA HIS A 47 -0.22 -10.49 -0.10
C HIS A 47 0.93 -11.51 -0.09
N LEU A 48 2.15 -11.00 0.02
CA LEU A 48 3.37 -11.81 0.07
C LEU A 48 3.96 -11.90 1.47
N ASP A 49 3.76 -10.87 2.29
CA ASP A 49 4.27 -10.81 3.66
C ASP A 49 3.22 -11.32 4.63
N ASP A 50 3.63 -12.04 5.65
CA ASP A 50 2.76 -12.61 6.67
C ASP A 50 2.87 -11.81 7.98
N ASP A 51 3.79 -12.18 8.87
CA ASP A 51 3.90 -11.58 10.20
C ASP A 51 4.76 -10.32 10.22
N ALA A 52 5.75 -10.22 9.34
CA ALA A 52 6.69 -9.10 9.32
C ALA A 52 6.83 -8.53 7.91
N PRO A 53 6.96 -7.19 7.78
CA PRO A 53 7.21 -6.59 6.47
C PRO A 53 8.46 -7.16 5.81
N GLY A 54 8.32 -7.61 4.56
CA GLY A 54 9.42 -8.14 3.78
C GLY A 54 9.74 -9.62 4.00
N ASP A 55 9.01 -10.34 4.86
CA ASP A 55 9.28 -11.75 5.14
C ASP A 55 8.89 -12.70 3.99
N ARG A 56 8.00 -12.26 3.11
CA ARG A 56 7.52 -13.03 1.95
C ARG A 56 6.98 -14.42 2.30
N ALA A 57 6.45 -14.59 3.52
CA ALA A 57 6.01 -15.86 4.05
C ALA A 57 4.55 -16.18 3.80
N ALA A 58 3.76 -15.23 3.28
CA ALA A 58 2.34 -15.46 3.04
C ALA A 58 2.12 -16.36 1.83
N GLU A 59 1.33 -17.40 2.00
CA GLU A 59 0.98 -18.35 0.93
C GLU A 59 -0.15 -17.84 0.04
N CYS A 60 -0.92 -16.85 0.50
CA CYS A 60 -2.12 -16.36 -0.19
C CYS A 60 -1.80 -15.79 -1.58
N GLY A 61 -0.82 -14.89 -1.69
CA GLY A 61 -0.37 -14.31 -2.97
C GLY A 61 -1.40 -13.47 -3.72
N SER A 62 -2.57 -13.23 -3.16
CA SER A 62 -3.64 -12.47 -3.82
C SER A 62 -3.36 -10.97 -3.81
N SER A 63 -4.08 -10.23 -4.65
CA SER A 63 -3.95 -8.77 -4.69
C SER A 63 -4.45 -8.13 -3.40
N MET A 64 -3.75 -7.08 -2.98
CA MET A 64 -4.14 -6.26 -1.84
C MET A 64 -4.60 -4.90 -2.33
N GLU A 65 -5.84 -4.56 -2.01
CA GLU A 65 -6.44 -3.29 -2.39
C GLU A 65 -6.00 -2.19 -1.42
N PRO A 66 -5.56 -1.01 -1.95
CA PRO A 66 -5.34 0.14 -1.10
C PRO A 66 -6.70 0.69 -0.64
N ILE A 67 -6.93 0.73 0.66
CA ILE A 67 -8.23 1.14 1.21
C ILE A 67 -8.18 2.45 1.97
N ALA A 68 -7.02 2.84 2.46
CA ALA A 68 -6.89 4.06 3.25
C ALA A 68 -5.44 4.48 3.37
N VAL A 69 -5.24 5.68 3.88
CA VAL A 69 -3.96 6.14 4.41
C VAL A 69 -4.14 6.41 5.90
N CYS A 70 -3.07 6.21 6.67
CA CYS A 70 -3.09 6.47 8.11
C CYS A 70 -1.76 7.05 8.56
N VAL A 71 -1.76 7.64 9.75
CA VAL A 71 -0.54 8.11 10.41
C VAL A 71 -0.18 7.09 11.49
N ARG A 72 1.05 6.56 11.39
CA ARG A 72 1.57 5.62 12.38
C ARG A 72 1.94 6.34 13.68
N GLY A 73 2.17 5.56 14.75
CA GLY A 73 2.54 6.12 16.03
C GLY A 73 3.83 6.95 16.03
N ASP A 74 4.71 6.70 15.06
CA ASP A 74 5.95 7.48 14.86
C ASP A 74 5.75 8.74 13.99
N GLY A 75 4.52 9.04 13.58
CA GLY A 75 4.19 10.18 12.73
C GLY A 75 4.35 9.93 11.23
N GLU A 76 4.82 8.77 10.83
CA GLU A 76 4.93 8.43 9.41
C GLU A 76 3.57 8.05 8.81
N TRP A 77 3.36 8.48 7.57
CA TRP A 77 2.19 8.11 6.81
C TRP A 77 2.37 6.73 6.19
N ALA A 78 1.30 5.96 6.20
CA ALA A 78 1.31 4.60 5.66
C ALA A 78 0.06 4.36 4.82
N LEU A 79 0.20 3.45 3.84
CA LEU A 79 -0.92 2.89 3.09
C LEU A 79 -1.50 1.71 3.87
N VAL A 80 -2.81 1.66 3.93
CA VAL A 80 -3.54 0.52 4.47
C VAL A 80 -4.01 -0.33 3.29
N HIS A 81 -3.56 -1.57 3.23
CA HIS A 81 -3.95 -2.53 2.21
C HIS A 81 -4.77 -3.65 2.82
N ARG A 82 -5.78 -4.11 2.09
CA ARG A 82 -6.58 -5.27 2.50
C ARG A 82 -6.57 -6.31 1.40
N CYS A 83 -6.25 -7.56 1.75
CA CYS A 83 -6.28 -8.66 0.80
C CYS A 83 -7.70 -8.89 0.30
N VAL A 84 -7.87 -8.97 -1.02
CA VAL A 84 -9.20 -9.19 -1.64
C VAL A 84 -9.71 -10.61 -1.38
N HIS A 85 -8.82 -11.54 -1.05
CA HIS A 85 -9.16 -12.95 -0.82
C HIS A 85 -9.39 -13.27 0.66
N CYS A 86 -8.35 -13.08 1.49
CA CYS A 86 -8.40 -13.48 2.91
C CYS A 86 -8.77 -12.35 3.87
N ARG A 87 -8.90 -11.12 3.38
CA ARG A 87 -9.27 -9.93 4.15
C ARG A 87 -8.23 -9.44 5.15
N THR A 88 -7.05 -10.03 5.17
CA THR A 88 -5.94 -9.56 6.01
C THR A 88 -5.59 -8.12 5.66
N VAL A 89 -5.33 -7.32 6.69
CA VAL A 89 -4.96 -5.90 6.54
C VAL A 89 -3.50 -5.73 6.87
N HIS A 90 -2.77 -5.05 6.00
CA HIS A 90 -1.37 -4.72 6.21
C HIS A 90 -1.16 -3.21 6.07
N LEU A 91 -0.20 -2.68 6.82
CA LEU A 91 0.29 -1.32 6.67
C LEU A 91 1.59 -1.34 5.88
N ASN A 92 1.69 -0.48 4.89
CA ASN A 92 2.88 -0.34 4.08
C ASN A 92 3.32 1.12 4.05
N ARG A 93 4.62 1.36 4.21
CA ARG A 93 5.18 2.70 4.17
C ARG A 93 4.92 3.34 2.80
N ILE A 94 4.54 4.60 2.80
CA ILE A 94 4.44 5.38 1.56
C ILE A 94 5.84 5.62 1.03
N ALA A 95 6.04 5.33 -0.25
CA ALA A 95 7.30 5.59 -0.94
C ALA A 95 7.29 6.98 -1.57
N GLY A 96 8.50 7.56 -1.75
CA GLY A 96 8.61 8.92 -2.26
C GLY A 96 8.15 9.11 -3.69
N ASP A 97 8.04 8.04 -4.48
CA ASP A 97 7.56 8.07 -5.86
C ASP A 97 6.12 7.60 -6.03
N ASP A 98 5.40 7.37 -4.92
CA ASP A 98 3.99 6.99 -5.00
C ASP A 98 3.14 8.11 -5.62
N ASN A 99 2.17 7.72 -6.44
CA ASN A 99 1.32 8.66 -7.16
C ASN A 99 0.52 9.54 -6.19
N PRO A 100 0.79 10.86 -6.15
CA PRO A 100 0.15 11.75 -5.18
C PRO A 100 -1.35 11.90 -5.38
N LEU A 101 -1.83 11.80 -6.62
CA LEU A 101 -3.27 11.87 -6.90
C LEU A 101 -4.01 10.66 -6.33
N MET A 102 -3.40 9.48 -6.43
CA MET A 102 -3.99 8.26 -5.85
C MET A 102 -3.97 8.33 -4.33
N LEU A 103 -2.90 8.85 -3.73
CA LEU A 103 -2.82 9.06 -2.29
C LEU A 103 -3.91 10.03 -1.82
N MET A 104 -4.10 11.14 -2.55
CA MET A 104 -5.14 12.11 -2.21
C MET A 104 -6.54 11.52 -2.32
N ARG A 105 -6.81 10.71 -3.35
CA ARG A 105 -8.09 10.03 -3.49
C ARG A 105 -8.38 9.11 -2.31
N LEU A 106 -7.38 8.38 -1.84
CA LEU A 106 -7.54 7.53 -0.65
C LEU A 106 -7.79 8.36 0.60
N ALA A 107 -7.05 9.47 0.76
CA ALA A 107 -7.17 10.32 1.94
C ALA A 107 -8.55 10.98 2.06
N VAL A 108 -9.14 11.39 0.94
CA VAL A 108 -10.44 12.06 0.93
C VAL A 108 -11.64 11.11 0.79
N ARG A 109 -11.39 9.84 0.51
CA ARG A 109 -12.44 8.85 0.28
C ARG A 109 -13.47 8.77 1.42
N PRO A 110 -13.06 8.76 2.71
CA PRO A 110 -14.03 8.75 3.79
C PRO A 110 -14.95 9.97 3.83
N LEU A 111 -14.53 11.10 3.27
CA LEU A 111 -15.36 12.31 3.16
C LEU A 111 -16.36 12.22 2.00
N ALA A 112 -15.93 11.58 0.90
CA ALA A 112 -16.79 11.38 -0.27
C ALA A 112 -17.79 10.23 -0.07
N GLN A 113 -17.36 9.19 0.65
CA GLN A 113 -18.15 7.99 0.93
C GLN A 113 -17.96 7.61 2.40
N PRO A 114 -18.51 8.38 3.34
CA PRO A 114 -18.26 8.13 4.75
C PRO A 114 -18.82 6.75 5.16
N PRO A 115 -18.06 6.00 6.00
CA PRO A 115 -18.50 4.68 6.47
C PRO A 115 -19.54 4.74 7.58
N PHE A 116 -20.06 5.92 7.86
CA PHE A 116 -21.06 6.17 8.90
C PHE A 116 -21.99 7.30 8.43
N PRO A 117 -23.18 7.45 9.02
CA PRO A 117 -24.07 8.56 8.69
C PRO A 117 -23.44 9.91 8.98
N LEU A 118 -23.60 10.86 8.04
CA LEU A 118 -23.04 12.21 8.18
C LEU A 118 -23.56 12.96 9.40
N GLU A 119 -24.74 12.60 9.86
CA GLU A 119 -25.35 13.17 11.06
C GLU A 119 -24.49 12.94 12.31
N LEU A 120 -23.79 11.79 12.38
CA LEU A 120 -22.86 11.52 13.48
C LEU A 120 -21.67 12.47 13.45
N LEU A 121 -21.15 12.77 12.27
CA LEU A 121 -20.06 13.72 12.11
C LEU A 121 -20.48 15.13 12.54
N SER A 122 -21.67 15.53 12.16
CA SER A 122 -22.25 16.81 12.57
C SER A 122 -22.31 16.96 14.09
N ARG A 123 -22.73 15.89 14.81
CA ARG A 123 -22.76 15.90 16.27
C ARG A 123 -21.38 16.04 16.90
N LEU A 124 -20.35 15.44 16.29
CA LEU A 124 -18.99 15.51 16.79
C LEU A 124 -18.36 16.89 16.59
N LEU A 125 -18.70 17.57 15.48
CA LEU A 125 -18.12 18.84 15.10
C LEU A 125 -18.87 20.03 15.68
N THR A 126 -20.12 19.88 16.03
CA THR A 126 -20.92 20.95 16.61
C THR A 126 -20.64 21.03 18.11
N PRO A 127 -20.18 22.18 18.65
CA PRO A 127 -20.09 22.33 20.09
C PRO A 127 -21.47 22.11 20.70
N SER A 128 -21.54 21.41 21.83
CA SER A 128 -22.83 21.18 22.46
C SER A 128 -23.35 22.50 23.00
N ALA A 129 -24.11 23.17 22.13
CA ALA A 129 -24.58 24.52 22.36
C ALA A 129 -25.66 24.63 23.45
N GLY A 130 -26.20 23.52 23.83
CA GLY A 130 -27.21 23.48 24.87
C GLY A 130 -26.69 23.38 26.29
N THR A 131 -25.41 23.32 26.40
CA THR A 131 -24.76 23.14 27.71
C THR A 131 -24.22 24.43 28.23
#